data_c608bc8b30e6680a594bc6aba0d19db1
#
_entry.id   c608bc8b30e6680a594bc6aba0d19db1
#
_cell.length_a   1.000
_cell.length_b   1.000
_cell.length_c   1.000
_cell.angle_alpha   90.00
_cell.angle_beta   90.00
_cell.angle_gamma   90.00
#
_symmetry.space_group_name_H-M   'P 1'
#
loop_
_entity.id
_entity.type
_entity.pdbx_description
1 polymer ?
#
loop_
_entity_poly.entity_id
_entity_poly.type
_entity_poly.pdbx_seq_one_letter_code
_entity_poly.pdbx_strand_id
1 'polypeptide(L)'
;SEANSITYNFWYFLGWSIVFFLGMTIFSVPYVAMGYEMSDDYHERTRLMAVAQWIGQWAWVIAPWGWVVLYDPEWFASATEGARTVSIYVGLICMLLAMVPAIFCDSEDTSSAEPTSDSKTLAQTFSELFRGIGITLKNKPFQRICTATFFIFNAYNCVAGFAFFIIVYYMNNGDPVAAGNWPALFGSVSALFTCFLVIPIVNYMAQTLGKHRTFLITQSMSLAGYAMFWWSFSPENPWLMFLPIPLFVFGIGGLFTIMMSMTADICDLDELETHERREGLFGAIYWWMVKFGAAFAGLLSGLILAFVGFDQNVAVQTEEALNGLRAAFILVPATGTLIGIWAMWNYDLNEEAVTAIRQELVARRA
;
A
#
# COMPACT_ATOMS: atom_id res chain seq x y z
N SER A 1 22.59 -7.39 -18.27
CA SER A 1 23.69 -8.34 -18.28
C SER A 1 24.91 -7.66 -17.66
N GLU A 2 25.77 -8.41 -17.00
CA GLU A 2 27.03 -7.93 -16.39
C GLU A 2 27.96 -7.25 -17.39
N ALA A 3 27.74 -7.45 -18.69
CA ALA A 3 28.50 -6.86 -19.78
C ALA A 3 28.16 -5.39 -20.06
N ASN A 4 27.07 -4.86 -19.53
CA ASN A 4 26.64 -3.50 -19.84
C ASN A 4 27.04 -2.51 -18.74
N SER A 5 27.31 -1.24 -19.10
CA SER A 5 27.63 -0.21 -18.12
C SER A 5 26.46 0.03 -17.16
N ILE A 6 26.74 0.42 -15.91
CA ILE A 6 25.73 0.76 -14.91
C ILE A 6 24.76 1.82 -15.46
N THR A 7 25.26 2.81 -16.17
CA THR A 7 24.46 3.86 -16.81
C THR A 7 23.48 3.30 -17.85
N TYR A 8 23.92 2.35 -18.68
CA TYR A 8 23.03 1.69 -19.65
C TYR A 8 21.92 0.91 -18.95
N ASN A 9 22.27 0.10 -17.95
CA ASN A 9 21.30 -0.68 -17.17
C ASN A 9 20.27 0.22 -16.46
N PHE A 10 20.71 1.36 -15.92
CA PHE A 10 19.84 2.35 -15.32
C PHE A 10 18.82 2.92 -16.31
N TRP A 11 19.26 3.42 -17.47
CA TRP A 11 18.36 4.00 -18.47
C TRP A 11 17.42 2.96 -19.09
N TYR A 12 17.91 1.74 -19.29
CA TYR A 12 17.11 0.62 -19.78
C TYR A 12 15.99 0.28 -18.78
N PHE A 13 16.34 0.11 -17.51
CA PHE A 13 15.36 -0.17 -16.45
C PHE A 13 14.35 0.97 -16.28
N LEU A 14 14.82 2.23 -16.27
CA LEU A 14 13.96 3.41 -16.17
C LEU A 14 12.97 3.49 -17.34
N GLY A 15 13.44 3.30 -18.57
CA GLY A 15 12.60 3.34 -19.76
C GLY A 15 11.47 2.29 -19.71
N TRP A 16 11.81 1.04 -19.42
CA TRP A 16 10.82 -0.02 -19.30
C TRP A 16 9.89 0.15 -18.12
N SER A 17 10.36 0.69 -16.99
CA SER A 17 9.51 1.03 -15.84
C SER A 17 8.46 2.09 -16.21
N ILE A 18 8.85 3.13 -16.94
CA ILE A 18 7.91 4.15 -17.42
C ILE A 18 6.84 3.52 -18.33
N VAL A 19 7.23 2.68 -19.29
CA VAL A 19 6.29 1.98 -20.19
C VAL A 19 5.32 1.10 -19.39
N PHE A 20 5.83 0.36 -18.41
CA PHE A 20 5.02 -0.49 -17.54
C PHE A 20 3.99 0.33 -16.74
N PHE A 21 4.41 1.42 -16.08
CA PHE A 21 3.50 2.25 -15.30
C PHE A 21 2.48 3.02 -16.15
N LEU A 22 2.85 3.42 -17.37
CA LEU A 22 1.91 3.99 -18.33
C LEU A 22 0.85 2.98 -18.73
N GLY A 23 1.25 1.75 -19.11
CA GLY A 23 0.31 0.68 -19.44
C GLY A 23 -0.61 0.34 -18.27
N MET A 24 -0.06 0.25 -17.06
CA MET A 24 -0.84 0.02 -15.85
C MET A 24 -1.85 1.15 -15.59
N THR A 25 -1.48 2.40 -15.83
CA THR A 25 -2.38 3.56 -15.65
C THR A 25 -3.49 3.56 -16.69
N ILE A 26 -3.18 3.29 -17.97
CA ILE A 26 -4.17 3.20 -19.05
C ILE A 26 -5.22 2.12 -18.76
N PHE A 27 -4.81 1.01 -18.14
CA PHE A 27 -5.74 -0.06 -17.75
C PHE A 27 -6.49 0.29 -16.46
N SER A 28 -5.80 0.73 -15.40
CA SER A 28 -6.39 0.84 -14.05
C SER A 28 -7.43 1.96 -13.95
N VAL A 29 -7.26 3.07 -14.67
CA VAL A 29 -8.19 4.22 -14.58
C VAL A 29 -9.59 3.85 -15.10
N PRO A 30 -9.75 3.32 -16.33
CA PRO A 30 -11.07 2.88 -16.81
C PRO A 30 -11.64 1.72 -15.98
N TYR A 31 -10.80 0.79 -15.55
CA TYR A 31 -11.22 -0.35 -14.74
C TYR A 31 -11.84 0.08 -13.41
N VAL A 32 -11.22 1.03 -12.71
CA VAL A 32 -11.75 1.54 -11.45
C VAL A 32 -13.03 2.35 -11.68
N ALA A 33 -13.06 3.19 -12.71
CA ALA A 33 -14.26 3.95 -13.08
C ALA A 33 -15.45 3.03 -13.37
N MET A 34 -15.24 2.01 -14.19
CA MET A 34 -16.26 0.98 -14.48
C MET A 34 -16.81 0.33 -13.20
N GLY A 35 -15.93 0.02 -12.24
CA GLY A 35 -16.34 -0.55 -10.96
C GLY A 35 -17.27 0.35 -10.13
N TYR A 36 -17.18 1.68 -10.28
CA TYR A 36 -18.08 2.63 -9.64
C TYR A 36 -19.41 2.77 -10.38
N GLU A 37 -19.46 2.50 -11.67
CA GLU A 37 -20.62 2.63 -12.55
C GLU A 37 -21.43 1.33 -12.65
N MET A 38 -20.88 0.17 -12.22
CA MET A 38 -21.53 -1.15 -12.36
C MET A 38 -22.86 -1.30 -11.59
N SER A 39 -23.14 -0.46 -10.60
CA SER A 39 -24.39 -0.53 -9.84
C SER A 39 -24.76 0.83 -9.26
N ASP A 40 -26.02 1.21 -9.43
CA ASP A 40 -26.63 2.40 -8.80
C ASP A 40 -26.99 2.12 -7.33
N ASP A 41 -27.16 0.87 -6.96
CA ASP A 41 -27.47 0.49 -5.58
C ASP A 41 -26.23 0.61 -4.70
N TYR A 42 -26.34 1.43 -3.65
CA TYR A 42 -25.27 1.68 -2.67
C TYR A 42 -24.76 0.38 -2.01
N HIS A 43 -25.65 -0.55 -1.69
CA HIS A 43 -25.28 -1.80 -1.01
C HIS A 43 -24.61 -2.78 -1.99
N GLU A 44 -25.08 -2.87 -3.22
CA GLU A 44 -24.44 -3.68 -4.26
C GLU A 44 -23.07 -3.14 -4.64
N ARG A 45 -22.91 -1.83 -4.81
CA ARG A 45 -21.62 -1.20 -5.05
C ARG A 45 -20.62 -1.51 -3.93
N THR A 46 -21.05 -1.39 -2.68
CA THR A 46 -20.21 -1.71 -1.51
C THR A 46 -19.81 -3.19 -1.52
N ARG A 47 -20.71 -4.09 -1.87
CA ARG A 47 -20.44 -5.52 -1.99
C ARG A 47 -19.43 -5.83 -3.09
N LEU A 48 -19.57 -5.21 -4.26
CA LEU A 48 -18.65 -5.35 -5.39
C LEU A 48 -17.22 -4.92 -5.00
N MET A 49 -17.09 -3.75 -4.37
CA MET A 49 -15.80 -3.25 -3.90
C MET A 49 -15.19 -4.14 -2.82
N ALA A 50 -15.99 -4.67 -1.90
CA ALA A 50 -15.54 -5.60 -0.88
C ALA A 50 -15.02 -6.91 -1.49
N VAL A 51 -15.71 -7.48 -2.47
CA VAL A 51 -15.30 -8.70 -3.18
C VAL A 51 -14.00 -8.43 -3.97
N ALA A 52 -13.91 -7.32 -4.70
CA ALA A 52 -12.71 -6.94 -5.43
C ALA A 52 -11.50 -6.80 -4.49
N GLN A 53 -11.69 -6.16 -3.34
CA GLN A 53 -10.65 -6.02 -2.33
C GLN A 53 -10.24 -7.38 -1.73
N TRP A 54 -11.21 -8.24 -1.46
CA TRP A 54 -10.95 -9.59 -0.94
C TRP A 54 -10.15 -10.44 -1.94
N ILE A 55 -10.52 -10.41 -3.22
CA ILE A 55 -9.76 -11.08 -4.29
C ILE A 55 -8.34 -10.49 -4.37
N GLY A 56 -8.20 -9.16 -4.28
CA GLY A 56 -6.92 -8.47 -4.30
C GLY A 56 -5.98 -8.91 -3.17
N GLN A 57 -6.50 -9.27 -1.99
CA GLN A 57 -5.67 -9.77 -0.88
C GLN A 57 -5.00 -11.12 -1.20
N TRP A 58 -5.61 -11.97 -2.03
CA TRP A 58 -4.98 -13.23 -2.44
C TRP A 58 -3.71 -13.01 -3.25
N ALA A 59 -3.60 -11.90 -3.98
CA ALA A 59 -2.36 -11.55 -4.67
C ALA A 59 -1.19 -11.37 -3.68
N TRP A 60 -1.44 -10.76 -2.52
CA TRP A 60 -0.42 -10.62 -1.46
C TRP A 60 -0.06 -11.94 -0.77
N VAL A 61 -0.96 -12.93 -0.78
CA VAL A 61 -0.66 -14.29 -0.31
C VAL A 61 0.21 -15.04 -1.32
N ILE A 62 -0.05 -14.87 -2.61
CA ILE A 62 0.57 -15.64 -3.70
C ILE A 62 1.92 -15.01 -4.13
N ALA A 63 2.00 -13.67 -4.21
CA ALA A 63 3.17 -12.98 -4.74
C ALA A 63 4.50 -13.36 -4.07
N PRO A 64 4.60 -13.56 -2.74
CA PRO A 64 5.84 -13.98 -2.09
C PRO A 64 6.36 -15.35 -2.57
N TRP A 65 5.48 -16.25 -3.06
CA TRP A 65 5.88 -17.56 -3.58
C TRP A 65 6.60 -17.48 -4.92
N GLY A 66 6.41 -16.40 -5.66
CA GLY A 66 7.22 -16.14 -6.86
C GLY A 66 8.72 -16.16 -6.58
N TRP A 67 9.12 -15.76 -5.39
CA TRP A 67 10.49 -15.77 -4.93
C TRP A 67 11.04 -17.21 -4.77
N VAL A 68 10.26 -18.10 -4.19
CA VAL A 68 10.63 -19.53 -4.03
C VAL A 68 10.86 -20.16 -5.39
N VAL A 69 9.95 -19.93 -6.34
CA VAL A 69 10.05 -20.45 -7.71
C VAL A 69 11.28 -19.92 -8.43
N LEU A 70 11.67 -18.65 -8.21
CA LEU A 70 12.84 -18.05 -8.85
C LEU A 70 14.18 -18.61 -8.38
N TYR A 71 14.25 -19.03 -7.12
CA TYR A 71 15.48 -19.51 -6.52
C TYR A 71 15.56 -21.05 -6.38
N ASP A 72 14.53 -21.77 -6.82
CA ASP A 72 14.52 -23.21 -6.82
C ASP A 72 15.35 -23.75 -8.01
N PRO A 73 16.46 -24.46 -7.75
CA PRO A 73 17.36 -24.97 -8.78
C PRO A 73 16.73 -26.09 -9.64
N GLU A 74 15.62 -26.70 -9.19
CA GLU A 74 14.89 -27.68 -9.99
C GLU A 74 14.11 -27.05 -11.15
N TRP A 75 13.71 -25.77 -11.01
CA TRP A 75 12.93 -25.07 -12.02
C TRP A 75 13.78 -24.26 -12.98
N PHE A 76 14.82 -23.59 -12.47
CA PHE A 76 15.65 -22.68 -13.28
C PHE A 76 17.13 -22.80 -12.94
N ALA A 77 17.99 -22.77 -13.95
CA ALA A 77 19.44 -22.81 -13.77
C ALA A 77 20.01 -21.54 -13.12
N SER A 78 19.27 -20.41 -13.20
CA SER A 78 19.62 -19.15 -12.53
C SER A 78 18.37 -18.31 -12.22
N ALA A 79 18.45 -17.49 -11.17
CA ALA A 79 17.39 -16.56 -10.81
C ALA A 79 17.06 -15.55 -11.94
N THR A 80 18.05 -15.19 -12.77
CA THR A 80 17.85 -14.31 -13.94
C THR A 80 17.02 -14.98 -15.02
N GLU A 81 17.24 -16.27 -15.29
CA GLU A 81 16.46 -17.05 -16.24
C GLU A 81 15.03 -17.25 -15.70
N GLY A 82 14.92 -17.59 -14.42
CA GLY A 82 13.64 -17.71 -13.72
C GLY A 82 12.83 -16.42 -13.82
N ALA A 83 13.41 -15.28 -13.47
CA ALA A 83 12.75 -13.98 -13.54
C ALA A 83 12.26 -13.66 -14.96
N ARG A 84 13.06 -13.94 -15.99
CA ARG A 84 12.68 -13.74 -17.40
C ARG A 84 11.51 -14.62 -17.81
N THR A 85 11.54 -15.87 -17.45
CA THR A 85 10.51 -16.86 -17.82
C THR A 85 9.21 -16.62 -17.06
N VAL A 86 9.27 -16.45 -15.75
CA VAL A 86 8.11 -16.20 -14.89
C VAL A 86 7.43 -14.89 -15.26
N SER A 87 8.19 -13.81 -15.55
CA SER A 87 7.57 -12.53 -15.94
C SER A 87 6.79 -12.62 -17.26
N ILE A 88 7.19 -13.49 -18.21
CA ILE A 88 6.43 -13.73 -19.45
C ILE A 88 5.11 -14.41 -19.13
N TYR A 89 5.12 -15.49 -18.32
CA TYR A 89 3.90 -16.20 -17.95
C TYR A 89 2.95 -15.34 -17.12
N VAL A 90 3.48 -14.63 -16.13
CA VAL A 90 2.68 -13.70 -15.31
C VAL A 90 2.09 -12.59 -16.20
N GLY A 91 2.89 -12.02 -17.11
CA GLY A 91 2.42 -11.01 -18.06
C GLY A 91 1.28 -11.52 -18.95
N LEU A 92 1.38 -12.75 -19.48
CA LEU A 92 0.33 -13.39 -20.28
C LEU A 92 -0.95 -13.63 -19.45
N ILE A 93 -0.81 -14.13 -18.22
CA ILE A 93 -1.95 -14.34 -17.31
C ILE A 93 -2.62 -13.01 -16.99
N CYS A 94 -1.85 -11.97 -16.64
CA CYS A 94 -2.38 -10.64 -16.39
C CYS A 94 -3.10 -10.06 -17.62
N MET A 95 -2.55 -10.25 -18.82
CA MET A 95 -3.18 -9.80 -20.07
C MET A 95 -4.53 -10.52 -20.28
N LEU A 96 -4.59 -11.84 -20.10
CA LEU A 96 -5.82 -12.62 -20.25
C LEU A 96 -6.88 -12.18 -19.21
N LEU A 97 -6.47 -12.02 -17.96
CA LEU A 97 -7.37 -11.55 -16.90
C LEU A 97 -7.85 -10.12 -17.13
N ALA A 98 -6.99 -9.25 -17.66
CA ALA A 98 -7.36 -7.88 -18.00
C ALA A 98 -8.39 -7.79 -19.15
N MET A 99 -8.45 -8.78 -20.03
CA MET A 99 -9.46 -8.84 -21.10
C MET A 99 -10.84 -9.23 -20.57
N VAL A 100 -10.93 -9.91 -19.43
CA VAL A 100 -12.23 -10.38 -18.88
C VAL A 100 -13.21 -9.22 -18.66
N PRO A 101 -12.87 -8.11 -17.98
CA PRO A 101 -13.79 -6.98 -17.85
C PRO A 101 -14.18 -6.37 -19.18
N ALA A 102 -13.25 -6.27 -20.13
CA ALA A 102 -13.52 -5.69 -21.45
C ALA A 102 -14.48 -6.54 -22.31
N ILE A 103 -14.55 -7.86 -22.05
CA ILE A 103 -15.40 -8.77 -22.83
C ILE A 103 -16.76 -8.99 -22.16
N PHE A 104 -16.80 -9.06 -20.83
CA PHE A 104 -17.96 -9.51 -20.06
C PHE A 104 -18.71 -8.39 -19.33
N CYS A 105 -18.10 -7.20 -19.17
CA CYS A 105 -18.79 -6.06 -18.56
C CYS A 105 -19.31 -5.15 -19.67
N ASP A 106 -20.65 -5.04 -19.77
CA ASP A 106 -21.27 -4.02 -20.58
C ASP A 106 -21.05 -2.65 -19.93
N SER A 107 -20.42 -1.74 -20.66
CA SER A 107 -20.45 -0.33 -20.29
C SER A 107 -21.77 0.26 -20.79
N GLU A 108 -22.51 0.95 -19.94
CA GLU A 108 -23.60 1.78 -20.42
C GLU A 108 -23.09 2.72 -21.51
N ASP A 109 -23.82 2.75 -22.61
CA ASP A 109 -23.46 3.53 -23.79
C ASP A 109 -23.58 5.03 -23.45
N THR A 110 -22.51 5.60 -22.90
CA THR A 110 -22.43 7.06 -22.63
C THR A 110 -22.41 7.90 -23.90
N SER A 111 -22.56 7.27 -25.08
CA SER A 111 -22.70 7.98 -26.37
C SER A 111 -23.93 8.84 -26.45
N SER A 112 -24.92 8.63 -25.55
CA SER A 112 -26.14 9.45 -25.45
C SER A 112 -26.03 10.58 -24.41
N ALA A 113 -24.94 10.65 -23.61
CA ALA A 113 -24.70 11.82 -22.81
C ALA A 113 -24.38 12.98 -23.72
N GLU A 114 -25.31 13.95 -23.83
CA GLU A 114 -25.06 15.20 -24.57
C GLU A 114 -23.69 15.75 -24.08
N PRO A 115 -22.79 16.10 -25.02
CA PRO A 115 -21.56 16.75 -24.63
C PRO A 115 -21.95 18.01 -23.87
N THR A 116 -21.74 18.02 -22.56
CA THR A 116 -21.88 19.24 -21.75
C THR A 116 -21.06 20.31 -22.43
N SER A 117 -21.75 21.33 -22.94
CA SER A 117 -21.26 22.30 -23.93
C SER A 117 -20.17 23.25 -23.42
N ASP A 118 -19.62 22.99 -22.27
CA ASP A 118 -18.43 23.65 -21.76
C ASP A 118 -17.17 22.78 -22.01
N SER A 119 -16.67 22.82 -23.25
CA SER A 119 -15.36 22.32 -23.59
C SER A 119 -14.30 23.17 -22.85
N LYS A 120 -14.08 22.87 -21.55
CA LYS A 120 -13.01 23.51 -20.79
C LYS A 120 -11.70 23.24 -21.50
N THR A 121 -10.96 24.28 -21.79
CA THR A 121 -9.62 24.16 -22.35
C THR A 121 -8.73 23.37 -21.37
N LEU A 122 -7.83 22.49 -21.85
CA LEU A 122 -6.91 21.74 -21.02
C LEU A 122 -6.23 22.62 -19.96
N ALA A 123 -5.86 23.85 -20.31
CA ALA A 123 -5.27 24.82 -19.37
C ALA A 123 -6.24 25.21 -18.23
N GLN A 124 -7.53 25.32 -18.51
CA GLN A 124 -8.55 25.62 -17.48
C GLN A 124 -8.75 24.42 -16.55
N THR A 125 -8.78 23.20 -17.10
CA THR A 125 -8.86 21.97 -16.32
C THR A 125 -7.65 21.82 -15.40
N PHE A 126 -6.45 22.07 -15.90
CA PHE A 126 -5.22 22.07 -15.05
C PHE A 126 -5.27 23.18 -13.98
N SER A 127 -5.71 24.38 -14.32
CA SER A 127 -5.82 25.48 -13.35
C SER A 127 -6.81 25.17 -12.23
N GLU A 128 -7.98 24.60 -12.56
CA GLU A 128 -8.97 24.15 -11.57
C GLU A 128 -8.44 23.02 -10.71
N LEU A 129 -7.71 22.06 -11.28
CA LEU A 129 -7.08 20.98 -10.56
C LEU A 129 -6.07 21.52 -9.53
N PHE A 130 -5.14 22.40 -9.95
CA PHE A 130 -4.14 22.99 -9.05
C PHE A 130 -4.79 23.86 -7.96
N ARG A 131 -5.83 24.60 -8.31
CA ARG A 131 -6.61 25.38 -7.34
C ARG A 131 -7.30 24.46 -6.33
N GLY A 132 -7.92 23.39 -6.80
CA GLY A 132 -8.56 22.37 -5.96
C GLY A 132 -7.58 21.71 -5.01
N ILE A 133 -6.39 21.30 -5.50
CA ILE A 133 -5.29 20.77 -4.69
C ILE A 133 -4.92 21.76 -3.58
N GLY A 134 -4.75 23.05 -3.93
CA GLY A 134 -4.40 24.08 -2.97
C GLY A 134 -5.45 24.28 -1.86
N ILE A 135 -6.73 24.14 -2.18
CA ILE A 135 -7.82 24.22 -1.20
C ILE A 135 -7.84 22.97 -0.31
N THR A 136 -7.79 21.79 -0.93
CA THR A 136 -7.82 20.50 -0.23
C THR A 136 -6.65 20.35 0.74
N LEU A 137 -5.46 20.79 0.34
CA LEU A 137 -4.27 20.78 1.20
C LEU A 137 -4.35 21.79 2.37
N LYS A 138 -5.27 22.75 2.39
CA LYS A 138 -5.51 23.63 3.54
C LYS A 138 -6.43 23.02 4.58
N ASN A 139 -7.17 21.97 4.25
CA ASN A 139 -8.03 21.26 5.19
C ASN A 139 -7.17 20.56 6.27
N LYS A 140 -7.25 21.03 7.50
CA LYS A 140 -6.42 20.54 8.62
C LYS A 140 -6.64 19.04 8.92
N PRO A 141 -7.86 18.54 9.04
CA PRO A 141 -8.10 17.10 9.21
C PRO A 141 -7.48 16.26 8.08
N PHE A 142 -7.58 16.72 6.83
CA PHE A 142 -6.96 16.04 5.69
C PHE A 142 -5.43 16.04 5.74
N GLN A 143 -4.81 17.16 6.11
CA GLN A 143 -3.35 17.22 6.30
C GLN A 143 -2.88 16.18 7.33
N ARG A 144 -3.60 16.02 8.45
CA ARG A 144 -3.26 15.05 9.50
C ARG A 144 -3.32 13.61 8.99
N ILE A 145 -4.40 13.25 8.28
CA ILE A 145 -4.55 11.91 7.67
C ILE A 145 -3.43 11.69 6.65
N CYS A 146 -3.19 12.66 5.79
CA CYS A 146 -2.14 12.59 4.80
C CYS A 146 -0.76 12.43 5.42
N THR A 147 -0.44 13.19 6.46
CA THR A 147 0.83 13.09 7.18
C THR A 147 0.97 11.72 7.84
N ALA A 148 -0.05 11.26 8.55
CA ALA A 148 -0.02 9.95 9.20
C ALA A 148 0.20 8.82 8.18
N THR A 149 -0.58 8.81 7.08
CA THR A 149 -0.45 7.81 6.03
C THR A 149 0.92 7.86 5.38
N PHE A 150 1.43 9.05 5.05
CA PHE A 150 2.72 9.22 4.42
C PHE A 150 3.84 8.60 5.27
N PHE A 151 3.92 8.95 6.55
CA PHE A 151 5.01 8.47 7.39
C PHE A 151 4.87 6.98 7.74
N ILE A 152 3.68 6.51 8.09
CA ILE A 152 3.48 5.10 8.45
C ILE A 152 3.73 4.19 7.24
N PHE A 153 3.03 4.46 6.13
CA PHE A 153 3.08 3.60 4.96
C PHE A 153 4.47 3.60 4.30
N ASN A 154 5.10 4.77 4.18
CA ASN A 154 6.37 4.87 3.49
C ASN A 154 7.54 4.38 4.36
N ALA A 155 7.50 4.61 5.68
CA ALA A 155 8.46 4.01 6.58
C ALA A 155 8.38 2.47 6.57
N TYR A 156 7.17 1.91 6.52
CA TYR A 156 6.97 0.48 6.30
C TYR A 156 7.56 0.02 4.96
N ASN A 157 7.24 0.72 3.87
CA ASN A 157 7.75 0.35 2.54
C ASN A 157 9.27 0.44 2.41
N CYS A 158 9.92 1.38 3.12
CA CYS A 158 11.39 1.46 3.15
C CYS A 158 12.05 0.16 3.59
N VAL A 159 11.41 -0.58 4.49
CA VAL A 159 12.01 -1.77 5.11
C VAL A 159 11.26 -3.07 4.77
N ALA A 160 10.19 -3.00 3.98
CA ALA A 160 9.39 -4.18 3.65
C ALA A 160 10.23 -5.32 3.03
N GLY A 161 11.21 -4.98 2.19
CA GLY A 161 12.14 -5.93 1.61
C GLY A 161 13.20 -6.45 2.58
N PHE A 162 13.42 -5.79 3.72
CA PHE A 162 14.50 -6.16 4.67
C PHE A 162 14.20 -7.46 5.40
N ALA A 163 12.94 -7.81 5.58
CA ALA A 163 12.57 -9.12 6.12
C ALA A 163 13.21 -10.26 5.34
N PHE A 164 13.22 -10.17 3.99
CA PHE A 164 13.88 -11.13 3.13
C PHE A 164 15.39 -11.19 3.42
N PHE A 165 16.06 -10.05 3.45
CA PHE A 165 17.51 -10.02 3.72
C PHE A 165 17.84 -10.55 5.13
N ILE A 166 17.00 -10.25 6.13
CA ILE A 166 17.18 -10.79 7.48
C ILE A 166 17.03 -12.31 7.48
N ILE A 167 16.01 -12.85 6.82
CA ILE A 167 15.77 -14.29 6.76
C ILE A 167 16.92 -15.00 6.01
N VAL A 168 17.38 -14.46 4.88
CA VAL A 168 18.44 -15.09 4.10
C VAL A 168 19.80 -14.92 4.77
N TYR A 169 20.19 -13.70 5.11
CA TYR A 169 21.58 -13.41 5.53
C TYR A 169 21.79 -13.58 7.03
N TYR A 170 20.84 -13.21 7.86
CA TYR A 170 20.99 -13.33 9.32
C TYR A 170 20.59 -14.71 9.80
N MET A 171 19.49 -15.30 9.32
CA MET A 171 18.99 -16.59 9.80
C MET A 171 19.61 -17.78 9.07
N ASN A 172 20.01 -17.62 7.78
CA ASN A 172 20.52 -18.70 6.94
C ASN A 172 21.89 -18.41 6.32
N ASN A 173 22.70 -17.57 6.96
CA ASN A 173 24.11 -17.29 6.60
C ASN A 173 24.35 -16.88 5.13
N GLY A 174 23.38 -16.21 4.50
CA GLY A 174 23.48 -15.74 3.13
C GLY A 174 23.17 -16.79 2.06
N ASP A 175 22.62 -17.93 2.44
CA ASP A 175 22.21 -18.98 1.50
C ASP A 175 20.70 -18.90 1.21
N PRO A 176 20.29 -18.44 0.02
CA PRO A 176 18.87 -18.36 -0.37
C PRO A 176 18.21 -19.75 -0.48
N VAL A 177 18.98 -20.81 -0.82
CA VAL A 177 18.47 -22.18 -0.93
C VAL A 177 18.19 -22.74 0.47
N ALA A 178 19.08 -22.51 1.43
CA ALA A 178 18.86 -22.87 2.83
C ALA A 178 17.68 -22.11 3.45
N ALA A 179 17.48 -20.86 3.05
CA ALA A 179 16.31 -20.06 3.47
C ALA A 179 14.98 -20.65 2.95
N GLY A 180 14.99 -21.36 1.82
CA GLY A 180 13.85 -22.09 1.29
C GLY A 180 12.56 -21.26 1.26
N ASN A 181 11.50 -21.78 1.88
CA ASN A 181 10.17 -21.17 1.87
C ASN A 181 9.95 -20.09 2.94
N TRP A 182 10.89 -19.84 3.86
CA TRP A 182 10.67 -18.93 4.99
C TRP A 182 10.28 -17.49 4.58
N PRO A 183 10.92 -16.85 3.57
CA PRO A 183 10.52 -15.52 3.13
C PRO A 183 9.10 -15.48 2.57
N ALA A 184 8.70 -16.51 1.80
CA ALA A 184 7.36 -16.61 1.24
C ALA A 184 6.30 -16.82 2.34
N LEU A 185 6.60 -17.71 3.30
CA LEU A 185 5.73 -17.97 4.45
C LEU A 185 5.54 -16.70 5.29
N PHE A 186 6.60 -15.93 5.54
CA PHE A 186 6.51 -14.67 6.28
C PHE A 186 5.53 -13.69 5.62
N GLY A 187 5.64 -13.50 4.30
CA GLY A 187 4.74 -12.64 3.54
C GLY A 187 3.30 -13.16 3.52
N SER A 188 3.11 -14.44 3.20
CA SER A 188 1.78 -15.05 3.10
C SER A 188 1.05 -15.11 4.44
N VAL A 189 1.74 -15.47 5.52
CA VAL A 189 1.16 -15.48 6.88
C VAL A 189 0.77 -14.08 7.29
N SER A 190 1.60 -13.07 7.01
CA SER A 190 1.27 -11.65 7.27
C SER A 190 0.01 -11.21 6.53
N ALA A 191 -0.14 -11.57 5.25
CA ALA A 191 -1.32 -11.27 4.45
C ALA A 191 -2.58 -11.99 4.95
N LEU A 192 -2.46 -13.27 5.35
CA LEU A 192 -3.58 -14.04 5.91
C LEU A 192 -4.04 -13.44 7.25
N PHE A 193 -3.13 -13.10 8.15
CA PHE A 193 -3.48 -12.42 9.40
C PHE A 193 -4.15 -11.08 9.14
N THR A 194 -3.68 -10.30 8.16
CA THR A 194 -4.32 -9.04 7.78
C THR A 194 -5.75 -9.28 7.30
N CYS A 195 -5.96 -10.23 6.39
CA CYS A 195 -7.26 -10.51 5.77
C CYS A 195 -8.29 -11.05 6.77
N PHE A 196 -7.91 -12.06 7.56
CA PHE A 196 -8.86 -12.81 8.39
C PHE A 196 -8.94 -12.35 9.84
N LEU A 197 -7.92 -11.70 10.35
CA LEU A 197 -7.87 -11.23 11.74
C LEU A 197 -7.99 -9.71 11.82
N VAL A 198 -7.10 -8.98 11.15
CA VAL A 198 -6.98 -7.53 11.36
C VAL A 198 -8.18 -6.78 10.80
N ILE A 199 -8.54 -7.00 9.54
CA ILE A 199 -9.64 -6.27 8.91
C ILE A 199 -10.96 -6.43 9.69
N PRO A 200 -11.41 -7.64 10.07
CA PRO A 200 -12.62 -7.81 10.87
C PRO A 200 -12.54 -7.14 12.24
N ILE A 201 -11.41 -7.30 12.95
CA ILE A 201 -11.25 -6.70 14.30
C ILE A 201 -11.23 -5.18 14.21
N VAL A 202 -10.48 -4.61 13.27
CA VAL A 202 -10.42 -3.16 13.08
C VAL A 202 -11.77 -2.59 12.72
N ASN A 203 -12.54 -3.28 11.88
CA ASN A 203 -13.88 -2.85 11.50
C ASN A 203 -14.83 -2.87 12.71
N TYR A 204 -14.78 -3.92 13.52
CA TYR A 204 -15.54 -4.00 14.77
C TYR A 204 -15.14 -2.91 15.77
N MET A 205 -13.83 -2.69 15.96
CA MET A 205 -13.34 -1.64 16.85
C MET A 205 -13.73 -0.25 16.36
N ALA A 206 -13.68 0.00 15.04
CA ALA A 206 -14.07 1.29 14.47
C ALA A 206 -15.54 1.62 14.68
N GLN A 207 -16.42 0.60 14.72
CA GLN A 207 -17.84 0.76 15.00
C GLN A 207 -18.15 0.95 16.49
N THR A 208 -17.30 0.43 17.39
CA THR A 208 -17.58 0.44 18.84
C THR A 208 -16.81 1.53 19.60
N LEU A 209 -15.57 1.81 19.19
CA LEU A 209 -14.67 2.77 19.84
C LEU A 209 -14.51 4.09 19.05
N GLY A 210 -15.04 4.11 17.82
CA GLY A 210 -14.82 5.18 16.86
C GLY A 210 -13.50 5.04 16.11
N LYS A 211 -13.44 5.66 14.92
CA LYS A 211 -12.31 5.51 13.97
C LYS A 211 -10.98 6.01 14.53
N HIS A 212 -10.97 7.19 15.14
CA HIS A 212 -9.76 7.82 15.67
C HIS A 212 -9.11 6.98 16.79
N ARG A 213 -9.87 6.53 17.77
CA ARG A 213 -9.36 5.68 18.86
C ARG A 213 -8.85 4.35 18.34
N THR A 214 -9.58 3.74 17.42
CA THR A 214 -9.18 2.49 16.78
C THR A 214 -7.85 2.66 16.03
N PHE A 215 -7.66 3.76 15.31
CA PHE A 215 -6.39 4.07 14.69
C PHE A 215 -5.25 4.12 15.71
N LEU A 216 -5.39 4.86 16.79
CA LEU A 216 -4.34 4.97 17.81
C LEU A 216 -4.00 3.61 18.44
N ILE A 217 -5.00 2.79 18.73
CA ILE A 217 -4.80 1.45 19.30
C ILE A 217 -4.06 0.54 18.30
N THR A 218 -4.50 0.48 17.05
CA THR A 218 -3.87 -0.38 16.04
C THR A 218 -2.44 0.02 15.75
N GLN A 219 -2.13 1.31 15.72
CA GLN A 219 -0.77 1.79 15.56
C GLN A 219 0.10 1.48 16.80
N SER A 220 -0.46 1.59 18.00
CA SER A 220 0.25 1.21 19.24
C SER A 220 0.53 -0.30 19.29
N MET A 221 -0.40 -1.13 18.83
CA MET A 221 -0.18 -2.58 18.70
C MET A 221 0.96 -2.89 17.73
N SER A 222 1.02 -2.17 16.60
CA SER A 222 2.11 -2.39 15.63
C SER A 222 3.48 -2.00 16.18
N LEU A 223 3.57 -0.95 16.99
CA LEU A 223 4.83 -0.60 17.68
C LEU A 223 5.32 -1.74 18.57
N ALA A 224 4.44 -2.39 19.32
CA ALA A 224 4.79 -3.57 20.10
C ALA A 224 5.25 -4.72 19.19
N GLY A 225 4.59 -4.94 18.05
CA GLY A 225 4.98 -5.93 17.05
C GLY A 225 6.37 -5.66 16.49
N TYR A 226 6.70 -4.41 16.12
CA TYR A 226 8.04 -4.05 15.67
C TYR A 226 9.11 -4.34 16.74
N ALA A 227 8.87 -3.96 17.98
CA ALA A 227 9.82 -4.21 19.06
C ALA A 227 10.07 -5.71 19.27
N MET A 228 9.04 -6.55 19.17
CA MET A 228 9.17 -8.00 19.34
C MET A 228 10.06 -8.65 18.26
N PHE A 229 10.15 -8.09 17.06
CA PHE A 229 10.99 -8.66 15.99
C PHE A 229 12.46 -8.72 16.35
N TRP A 230 12.96 -7.89 17.27
CA TRP A 230 14.34 -7.95 17.70
C TRP A 230 14.76 -9.32 18.26
N TRP A 231 13.86 -9.94 19.02
CA TRP A 231 14.09 -11.26 19.61
C TRP A 231 13.53 -12.41 18.77
N SER A 232 12.60 -12.11 17.86
CA SER A 232 11.87 -13.15 17.11
C SER A 232 12.59 -13.62 15.86
N PHE A 233 13.46 -12.81 15.27
CA PHE A 233 14.37 -13.31 14.24
C PHE A 233 15.51 -14.11 14.91
N SER A 234 15.34 -15.43 14.98
CA SER A 234 16.29 -16.34 15.60
C SER A 234 16.75 -17.41 14.60
N PRO A 235 18.07 -17.53 14.36
CA PRO A 235 18.61 -18.61 13.52
C PRO A 235 18.30 -20.00 14.07
N GLU A 236 18.24 -20.16 15.41
CA GLU A 236 17.99 -21.45 16.06
C GLU A 236 16.54 -21.92 15.91
N ASN A 237 15.57 -20.98 15.89
CA ASN A 237 14.16 -21.30 15.78
C ASN A 237 13.42 -20.33 14.86
N PRO A 238 13.37 -20.61 13.54
CA PRO A 238 12.72 -19.73 12.56
C PRO A 238 11.23 -19.50 12.81
N TRP A 239 10.53 -20.40 13.51
CA TRP A 239 9.10 -20.24 13.82
C TRP A 239 8.80 -19.03 14.70
N LEU A 240 9.77 -18.56 15.49
CA LEU A 240 9.59 -17.39 16.35
C LEU A 240 9.31 -16.11 15.56
N MET A 241 9.73 -16.01 14.29
CA MET A 241 9.46 -14.83 13.47
C MET A 241 7.96 -14.59 13.20
N PHE A 242 7.11 -15.62 13.36
CA PHE A 242 5.66 -15.48 13.19
C PHE A 242 4.95 -14.91 14.42
N LEU A 243 5.59 -14.92 15.59
CA LEU A 243 5.01 -14.47 16.85
C LEU A 243 4.62 -12.98 16.85
N PRO A 244 5.44 -12.04 16.31
CA PRO A 244 5.08 -10.63 16.24
C PRO A 244 4.05 -10.29 15.16
N ILE A 245 3.87 -11.16 14.15
CA ILE A 245 3.04 -10.86 12.98
C ILE A 245 1.63 -10.42 13.35
N PRO A 246 0.89 -11.11 14.25
CA PRO A 246 -0.46 -10.67 14.62
C PRO A 246 -0.54 -9.22 15.10
N LEU A 247 0.48 -8.73 15.80
CA LEU A 247 0.55 -7.34 16.27
C LEU A 247 1.05 -6.39 15.18
N PHE A 248 2.11 -6.78 14.50
CA PHE A 248 2.75 -6.01 13.45
C PHE A 248 1.79 -5.60 12.32
N VAL A 249 0.96 -6.53 11.83
CA VAL A 249 0.06 -6.29 10.70
C VAL A 249 -1.12 -5.37 11.02
N PHE A 250 -1.41 -5.11 12.31
CA PHE A 250 -2.39 -4.10 12.70
C PHE A 250 -2.02 -2.69 12.24
N GLY A 251 -0.73 -2.38 12.10
CA GLY A 251 -0.27 -1.08 11.61
C GLY A 251 -0.81 -0.76 10.23
N ILE A 252 -0.46 -1.57 9.25
CA ILE A 252 -0.85 -1.35 7.85
C ILE A 252 -2.31 -1.71 7.59
N GLY A 253 -2.80 -2.83 8.15
CA GLY A 253 -4.20 -3.23 8.01
C GLY A 253 -5.16 -2.22 8.62
N GLY A 254 -4.84 -1.72 9.83
CA GLY A 254 -5.60 -0.67 10.49
C GLY A 254 -5.54 0.67 9.76
N LEU A 255 -4.36 1.05 9.26
CA LEU A 255 -4.17 2.28 8.48
C LEU A 255 -5.14 2.34 7.30
N PHE A 256 -5.07 1.37 6.39
CA PHE A 256 -5.89 1.42 5.17
C PHE A 256 -7.37 1.24 5.43
N THR A 257 -7.76 0.41 6.40
CA THR A 257 -9.18 0.21 6.73
C THR A 257 -9.82 1.49 7.27
N ILE A 258 -9.09 2.25 8.09
CA ILE A 258 -9.63 3.44 8.77
C ILE A 258 -9.48 4.71 7.94
N MET A 259 -8.29 4.93 7.32
CA MET A 259 -7.98 6.18 6.64
C MET A 259 -8.91 6.48 5.46
N MET A 260 -9.29 5.47 4.68
CA MET A 260 -10.25 5.64 3.58
C MET A 260 -11.62 6.10 4.11
N SER A 261 -12.07 5.51 5.21
CA SER A 261 -13.33 5.88 5.86
C SER A 261 -13.28 7.29 6.48
N MET A 262 -12.14 7.68 7.07
CA MET A 262 -11.96 9.03 7.61
C MET A 262 -11.82 10.08 6.50
N THR A 263 -11.27 9.72 5.34
CA THR A 263 -11.23 10.61 4.17
C THR A 263 -12.64 10.93 3.67
N ALA A 264 -13.55 9.95 3.68
CA ALA A 264 -14.95 10.20 3.34
C ALA A 264 -15.63 11.16 4.33
N ASP A 265 -15.35 11.04 5.64
CA ASP A 265 -15.88 11.98 6.65
C ASP A 265 -15.35 13.41 6.44
N ILE A 266 -14.12 13.57 5.94
CA ILE A 266 -13.57 14.88 5.57
C ILE A 266 -14.26 15.45 4.32
N CYS A 267 -14.63 14.61 3.37
CA CYS A 267 -15.41 15.07 2.20
C CYS A 267 -16.77 15.59 2.62
N ASP A 268 -17.44 14.96 3.60
CA ASP A 268 -18.71 15.45 4.16
C ASP A 268 -18.51 16.82 4.86
N LEU A 269 -17.41 17.01 5.61
CA LEU A 269 -17.08 18.32 6.21
C LEU A 269 -16.83 19.39 5.14
N ASP A 270 -16.06 19.05 4.11
CA ASP A 270 -15.74 19.96 3.01
C ASP A 270 -17.01 20.37 2.22
N GLU A 271 -17.95 19.44 1.99
CA GLU A 271 -19.25 19.72 1.38
C GLU A 271 -20.07 20.69 2.26
N LEU A 272 -20.03 20.52 3.58
CA LEU A 272 -20.71 21.42 4.50
C LEU A 272 -20.18 22.85 4.45
N GLU A 273 -18.84 23.00 4.36
CA GLU A 273 -18.16 24.29 4.36
C GLU A 273 -18.20 25.01 2.99
N THR A 274 -18.06 24.25 1.89
CA THR A 274 -17.85 24.81 0.54
C THR A 274 -19.04 24.67 -0.38
N HIS A 275 -20.06 23.88 -0.01
CA HIS A 275 -21.20 23.50 -0.87
C HIS A 275 -20.80 22.77 -2.16
N GLU A 276 -19.57 22.27 -2.24
CA GLU A 276 -19.04 21.51 -3.36
C GLU A 276 -18.64 20.10 -2.90
N ARG A 277 -19.04 19.08 -3.65
CA ARG A 277 -18.66 17.69 -3.37
C ARG A 277 -17.41 17.33 -4.16
N ARG A 278 -16.26 17.24 -3.48
CA ARG A 278 -14.93 17.07 -4.10
C ARG A 278 -14.27 15.74 -3.75
N GLU A 279 -15.03 14.67 -3.55
CA GLU A 279 -14.53 13.34 -3.17
C GLU A 279 -13.40 12.83 -4.09
N GLY A 280 -13.58 12.98 -5.41
CA GLY A 280 -12.57 12.55 -6.37
C GLY A 280 -11.23 13.27 -6.20
N LEU A 281 -11.25 14.54 -5.80
CA LEU A 281 -10.04 15.32 -5.58
C LEU A 281 -9.31 14.87 -4.31
N PHE A 282 -10.03 14.69 -3.19
CA PHE A 282 -9.46 14.19 -1.95
C PHE A 282 -8.86 12.80 -2.14
N GLY A 283 -9.59 11.89 -2.81
CA GLY A 283 -9.10 10.55 -3.13
C GLY A 283 -7.87 10.58 -4.03
N ALA A 284 -7.85 11.41 -5.08
CA ALA A 284 -6.72 11.53 -6.00
C ALA A 284 -5.45 12.02 -5.27
N ILE A 285 -5.57 13.06 -4.43
CA ILE A 285 -4.44 13.61 -3.67
C ILE A 285 -3.93 12.58 -2.66
N TYR A 286 -4.82 11.88 -1.96
CA TYR A 286 -4.46 10.83 -1.01
C TYR A 286 -3.62 9.73 -1.68
N TRP A 287 -4.11 9.17 -2.78
CA TRP A 287 -3.40 8.10 -3.49
C TRP A 287 -2.14 8.60 -4.21
N TRP A 288 -2.14 9.83 -4.71
CA TRP A 288 -0.93 10.43 -5.25
C TRP A 288 0.18 10.49 -4.19
N MET A 289 -0.17 10.91 -2.99
CA MET A 289 0.77 11.01 -1.89
C MET A 289 1.31 9.65 -1.44
N VAL A 290 0.46 8.63 -1.39
CA VAL A 290 0.86 7.24 -1.11
C VAL A 290 1.88 6.76 -2.15
N LYS A 291 1.60 6.96 -3.45
CA LYS A 291 2.48 6.54 -4.54
C LYS A 291 3.80 7.33 -4.57
N PHE A 292 3.73 8.64 -4.36
CA PHE A 292 4.92 9.49 -4.28
C PHE A 292 5.83 9.06 -3.13
N GLY A 293 5.24 8.82 -1.97
CA GLY A 293 5.99 8.34 -0.82
C GLY A 293 6.60 6.96 -1.04
N ALA A 294 5.91 6.04 -1.73
CA ALA A 294 6.46 4.72 -2.07
C ALA A 294 7.71 4.82 -2.97
N ALA A 295 7.73 5.75 -3.92
CA ALA A 295 8.92 6.01 -4.73
C ALA A 295 10.07 6.54 -3.87
N PHE A 296 9.79 7.45 -2.95
CA PHE A 296 10.78 7.98 -2.00
C PHE A 296 11.28 6.91 -1.02
N ALA A 297 10.39 6.03 -0.57
CA ALA A 297 10.72 4.89 0.27
C ALA A 297 11.73 3.94 -0.40
N GLY A 298 11.59 3.68 -1.71
CA GLY A 298 12.54 2.88 -2.48
C GLY A 298 13.95 3.50 -2.51
N LEU A 299 14.05 4.83 -2.68
CA LEU A 299 15.31 5.54 -2.59
C LEU A 299 15.94 5.42 -1.19
N LEU A 300 15.14 5.67 -0.16
CA LEU A 300 15.60 5.58 1.24
C LEU A 300 16.01 4.15 1.61
N SER A 301 15.31 3.13 1.11
CA SER A 301 15.68 1.71 1.30
C SER A 301 17.12 1.45 0.83
N GLY A 302 17.48 1.90 -0.38
CA GLY A 302 18.83 1.76 -0.89
C GLY A 302 19.87 2.53 -0.06
N LEU A 303 19.54 3.75 0.38
CA LEU A 303 20.44 4.54 1.25
C LEU A 303 20.63 3.87 2.62
N ILE A 304 19.59 3.29 3.19
CA ILE A 304 19.68 2.58 4.47
C ILE A 304 20.59 1.35 4.32
N LEU A 305 20.42 0.55 3.25
CA LEU A 305 21.29 -0.61 2.98
C LEU A 305 22.75 -0.19 2.86
N ALA A 306 23.03 0.90 2.13
CA ALA A 306 24.39 1.43 2.00
C ALA A 306 24.93 1.94 3.36
N PHE A 307 24.09 2.61 4.17
CA PHE A 307 24.48 3.15 5.46
C PHE A 307 24.81 2.06 6.49
N VAL A 308 24.04 0.97 6.50
CA VAL A 308 24.33 -0.18 7.40
C VAL A 308 25.49 -1.04 6.92
N GLY A 309 26.06 -0.74 5.74
CA GLY A 309 27.20 -1.47 5.18
C GLY A 309 26.83 -2.83 4.60
N PHE A 310 25.58 -3.01 4.16
CA PHE A 310 25.15 -4.25 3.50
C PHE A 310 25.73 -4.33 2.08
N ASP A 311 26.49 -5.39 1.77
CA ASP A 311 27.06 -5.64 0.45
C ASP A 311 26.42 -6.86 -0.20
N GLN A 312 25.67 -6.64 -1.28
CA GLN A 312 24.97 -7.71 -2.00
C GLN A 312 25.90 -8.71 -2.69
N ASN A 313 27.19 -8.36 -2.90
CA ASN A 313 28.16 -9.21 -3.58
C ASN A 313 28.83 -10.21 -2.62
N VAL A 314 28.60 -10.10 -1.33
CA VAL A 314 29.23 -10.94 -0.29
C VAL A 314 28.18 -11.84 0.35
N ALA A 315 28.40 -13.14 0.32
CA ALA A 315 27.48 -14.12 0.92
C ALA A 315 27.42 -13.97 2.45
N VAL A 316 28.57 -13.77 3.10
CA VAL A 316 28.64 -13.61 4.57
C VAL A 316 28.79 -12.13 4.90
N GLN A 317 27.75 -11.56 5.50
CA GLN A 317 27.73 -10.16 5.93
C GLN A 317 28.42 -9.99 7.28
N THR A 318 28.87 -8.76 7.56
CA THR A 318 29.41 -8.43 8.89
C THR A 318 28.30 -8.42 9.95
N GLU A 319 28.62 -8.72 11.19
CA GLU A 319 27.65 -8.64 12.30
C GLU A 319 27.07 -7.23 12.46
N GLU A 320 27.86 -6.20 12.21
CA GLU A 320 27.42 -4.80 12.25
C GLU A 320 26.35 -4.53 11.18
N ALA A 321 26.56 -4.99 9.95
CA ALA A 321 25.59 -4.84 8.87
C ALA A 321 24.28 -5.58 9.16
N LEU A 322 24.35 -6.80 9.67
CA LEU A 322 23.17 -7.60 10.02
C LEU A 322 22.39 -6.99 11.18
N ASN A 323 23.07 -6.52 12.22
CA ASN A 323 22.42 -5.83 13.35
C ASN A 323 21.86 -4.47 12.92
N GLY A 324 22.57 -3.74 12.06
CA GLY A 324 22.08 -2.50 11.45
C GLY A 324 20.81 -2.72 10.63
N LEU A 325 20.76 -3.78 9.84
CA LEU A 325 19.59 -4.17 9.03
C LEU A 325 18.38 -4.50 9.91
N ARG A 326 18.59 -5.28 10.99
CA ARG A 326 17.54 -5.62 11.97
C ARG A 326 17.04 -4.38 12.70
N ALA A 327 17.96 -3.50 13.12
CA ALA A 327 17.62 -2.24 13.75
C ALA A 327 16.81 -1.34 12.81
N ALA A 328 17.22 -1.21 11.54
CA ALA A 328 16.47 -0.46 10.54
C ALA A 328 15.06 -1.02 10.31
N PHE A 329 14.92 -2.35 10.21
CA PHE A 329 13.61 -3.01 10.06
C PHE A 329 12.64 -2.68 11.19
N ILE A 330 13.14 -2.41 12.38
CA ILE A 330 12.33 -2.10 13.57
C ILE A 330 12.15 -0.58 13.73
N LEU A 331 13.26 0.17 13.72
CA LEU A 331 13.25 1.59 14.09
C LEU A 331 12.63 2.49 13.02
N VAL A 332 12.83 2.18 11.74
CA VAL A 332 12.29 3.01 10.65
C VAL A 332 10.76 3.02 10.68
N PRO A 333 10.06 1.86 10.64
CA PRO A 333 8.60 1.85 10.69
C PRO A 333 8.07 2.27 12.08
N ALA A 334 8.77 1.97 13.17
CA ALA A 334 8.38 2.47 14.48
C ALA A 334 8.41 4.00 14.55
N THR A 335 9.44 4.65 13.99
CA THR A 335 9.52 6.10 13.92
C THR A 335 8.40 6.68 13.06
N GLY A 336 8.15 6.11 11.88
CA GLY A 336 7.04 6.52 11.02
C GLY A 336 5.68 6.38 11.72
N THR A 337 5.49 5.29 12.45
CA THR A 337 4.27 5.05 13.24
C THR A 337 4.10 6.05 14.38
N LEU A 338 5.18 6.39 15.11
CA LEU A 338 5.15 7.42 16.15
C LEU A 338 4.80 8.80 15.58
N ILE A 339 5.37 9.18 14.44
CA ILE A 339 5.02 10.43 13.75
C ILE A 339 3.55 10.41 13.34
N GLY A 340 3.06 9.29 12.83
CA GLY A 340 1.65 9.12 12.46
C GLY A 340 0.70 9.23 13.66
N ILE A 341 1.04 8.61 14.78
CA ILE A 341 0.28 8.74 16.05
C ILE A 341 0.28 10.21 16.50
N TRP A 342 1.44 10.86 16.48
CA TRP A 342 1.55 12.28 16.85
C TRP A 342 0.70 13.18 15.95
N ALA A 343 0.73 12.96 14.62
CA ALA A 343 -0.05 13.74 13.67
C ALA A 343 -1.57 13.61 13.92
N MET A 344 -2.01 12.43 14.35
CA MET A 344 -3.42 12.12 14.61
C MET A 344 -3.84 12.39 16.06
N TRP A 345 -2.91 12.75 16.98
CA TRP A 345 -3.22 12.86 18.41
C TRP A 345 -4.38 13.80 18.72
N ASN A 346 -4.38 14.96 18.06
CA ASN A 346 -5.42 16.01 18.24
C ASN A 346 -6.39 16.03 17.04
N TYR A 347 -6.83 14.87 16.55
CA TYR A 347 -7.77 14.81 15.45
C TYR A 347 -9.18 15.19 15.91
N ASP A 348 -9.72 16.27 15.33
CA ASP A 348 -10.92 16.93 15.84
C ASP A 348 -12.25 16.36 15.32
N LEU A 349 -12.22 15.60 14.20
CA LEU A 349 -13.39 14.92 13.63
C LEU A 349 -13.68 13.60 14.36
N ASN A 350 -14.29 13.71 15.53
CA ASN A 350 -14.79 12.55 16.26
C ASN A 350 -16.16 12.10 15.71
N GLU A 351 -16.67 10.99 16.20
CA GLU A 351 -17.93 10.40 15.74
C GLU A 351 -19.14 11.32 15.94
N GLU A 352 -19.17 12.08 17.03
CA GLU A 352 -20.23 13.06 17.32
C GLU A 352 -20.21 14.19 16.29
N ALA A 353 -19.04 14.75 15.98
CA ALA A 353 -18.86 15.80 14.98
C ALA A 353 -19.28 15.32 13.58
N VAL A 354 -18.87 14.13 13.17
CA VAL A 354 -19.24 13.54 11.87
C VAL A 354 -20.76 13.31 11.79
N THR A 355 -21.37 12.84 12.86
CA THR A 355 -22.81 12.62 12.92
C THR A 355 -23.58 13.94 12.81
N ALA A 356 -23.15 14.99 13.48
CA ALA A 356 -23.73 16.32 13.37
C ALA A 356 -23.61 16.90 11.95
N ILE A 357 -22.44 16.77 11.32
CA ILE A 357 -22.19 17.18 9.93
C ILE A 357 -23.18 16.49 8.97
N ARG A 358 -23.34 15.18 9.09
CA ARG A 358 -24.27 14.41 8.25
C ARG A 358 -25.71 14.80 8.46
N GLN A 359 -26.14 15.04 9.70
CA GLN A 359 -27.52 15.52 9.99
C GLN A 359 -27.77 16.87 9.35
N GLU A 360 -26.81 17.78 9.40
CA GLU A 360 -26.93 19.10 8.78
C GLU A 360 -26.96 19.01 7.25
N LEU A 361 -26.13 18.15 6.63
CA LEU A 361 -26.16 17.90 5.18
C LEU A 361 -27.52 17.33 4.72
N VAL A 362 -28.08 16.38 5.48
CA VAL A 362 -29.43 15.83 5.19
C VAL A 362 -30.51 16.91 5.32
N ALA A 363 -30.44 17.75 6.34
CA ALA A 363 -31.40 18.85 6.53
C ALA A 363 -31.32 19.90 5.41
N ARG A 364 -30.12 20.11 4.81
CA ARG A 364 -29.97 21.03 3.67
C ARG A 364 -30.49 20.45 2.34
N ARG A 365 -30.51 19.14 2.21
CA ARG A 365 -30.98 18.44 0.99
C ARG A 365 -32.49 18.21 1.00
N ALA A 366 -33.15 18.26 2.18
CA ALA A 366 -34.60 18.19 2.36
C ALA A 366 -35.27 19.53 2.14
#